data_ebb048a918067d831825eaaac6930efa
#
_entry.id   ebb048a918067d831825eaaac6930efa
#
_cell.length_a   1.000
_cell.length_b   1.000
_cell.length_c   1.000
_cell.angle_alpha   90.00
_cell.angle_beta   90.00
_cell.angle_gamma   90.00
#
_symmetry.space_group_name_H-M   'P 1'
#
loop_
_entity.id
_entity.type
_entity.pdbx_description
1 polymer ?
#
loop_
_entity_poly.entity_id
_entity_poly.type
_entity_poly.pdbx_seq_one_letter_code
_entity_poly.pdbx_strand_id
1 'polypeptide(L)'
;MSAEEQFVEKVKAGDLSTVRELVERDNSLANARDASGTSVVLLAIYYGRQDVADLLVERGASIDIFEAAALGDVARLQGLLAAHPERVRSFSHDGWTPLHLAAFFGQPGAANALIATGPDLNALAKNSNSNTPLQAAVASRKVNLARILIAAGADVNVRTGYGWTALQIAAHNGDLETARLLIESSADAHARNDNGQAATAIAAAAGHKELASYLEGEEQKK
;
A
#
# COMPACT_ATOMS: atom_id res chain seq x y z
N MET A 1 30.66 -3.47 -0.78
CA MET A 1 29.36 -4.11 -0.56
C MET A 1 29.57 -5.40 0.21
N SER A 2 28.86 -5.59 1.33
CA SER A 2 28.85 -6.85 2.05
C SER A 2 28.14 -7.95 1.24
N ALA A 3 28.25 -9.23 1.68
CA ALA A 3 27.51 -10.33 1.03
C ALA A 3 25.99 -10.12 1.12
N GLU A 4 25.51 -9.62 2.25
CA GLU A 4 24.08 -9.29 2.43
C GLU A 4 23.61 -8.16 1.51
N GLU A 5 24.39 -7.08 1.35
CA GLU A 5 24.05 -6.00 0.42
C GLU A 5 23.98 -6.51 -1.02
N GLN A 6 24.90 -7.38 -1.43
CA GLN A 6 24.87 -7.99 -2.76
C GLN A 6 23.64 -8.87 -2.93
N PHE A 7 23.26 -9.64 -1.92
CA PHE A 7 22.06 -10.46 -1.92
C PHE A 7 20.79 -9.61 -2.06
N VAL A 8 20.66 -8.54 -1.28
CA VAL A 8 19.56 -7.58 -1.37
C VAL A 8 19.39 -7.03 -2.80
N GLU A 9 20.50 -6.65 -3.45
CA GLU A 9 20.43 -6.16 -4.85
C GLU A 9 19.98 -7.26 -5.84
N LYS A 10 20.35 -8.54 -5.61
CA LYS A 10 19.86 -9.66 -6.41
C LYS A 10 18.35 -9.90 -6.23
N VAL A 11 17.86 -9.77 -4.99
CA VAL A 11 16.42 -9.84 -4.68
C VAL A 11 15.65 -8.73 -5.42
N LYS A 12 16.10 -7.48 -5.32
CA LYS A 12 15.47 -6.32 -6.01
C LYS A 12 15.49 -6.49 -7.54
N ALA A 13 16.57 -7.02 -8.09
CA ALA A 13 16.68 -7.29 -9.52
C ALA A 13 15.76 -8.42 -10.00
N GLY A 14 15.32 -9.32 -9.09
CA GLY A 14 14.57 -10.51 -9.45
C GLY A 14 15.43 -11.62 -10.06
N ASP A 15 16.72 -11.67 -9.70
CA ASP A 15 17.66 -12.69 -10.16
C ASP A 15 17.41 -14.00 -9.38
N LEU A 16 16.30 -14.67 -9.71
CA LEU A 16 15.81 -15.85 -9.02
C LEU A 16 16.87 -16.97 -8.95
N SER A 17 17.67 -17.15 -10.01
CA SER A 17 18.70 -18.19 -10.05
C SER A 17 19.79 -17.92 -9.03
N THR A 18 20.31 -16.70 -9.00
CA THR A 18 21.36 -16.31 -8.05
C THR A 18 20.83 -16.28 -6.62
N VAL A 19 19.60 -15.78 -6.41
CA VAL A 19 18.97 -15.80 -5.07
C VAL A 19 18.84 -17.23 -4.56
N ARG A 20 18.39 -18.17 -5.39
CA ARG A 20 18.29 -19.60 -5.05
C ARG A 20 19.61 -20.18 -4.63
N GLU A 21 20.67 -20.00 -5.43
CA GLU A 21 22.02 -20.50 -5.13
C GLU A 21 22.54 -19.95 -3.80
N LEU A 22 22.34 -18.63 -3.56
CA LEU A 22 22.86 -17.98 -2.36
C LEU A 22 22.15 -18.47 -1.10
N VAL A 23 20.80 -18.60 -1.14
CA VAL A 23 20.03 -19.10 -0.01
C VAL A 23 20.28 -20.59 0.24
N GLU A 24 20.59 -21.39 -0.80
CA GLU A 24 20.99 -22.79 -0.65
C GLU A 24 22.34 -22.96 0.06
N ARG A 25 23.25 -22.01 -0.15
CA ARG A 25 24.56 -21.98 0.54
C ARG A 25 24.46 -21.44 1.97
N ASP A 26 23.64 -20.43 2.15
CA ASP A 26 23.42 -19.76 3.44
C ASP A 26 21.95 -19.39 3.62
N ASN A 27 21.19 -20.29 4.29
CA ASN A 27 19.76 -20.09 4.52
C ASN A 27 19.44 -18.88 5.41
N SER A 28 20.40 -18.33 6.14
CA SER A 28 20.19 -17.13 6.96
C SER A 28 19.87 -15.91 6.09
N LEU A 29 20.31 -15.88 4.83
CA LEU A 29 20.02 -14.83 3.86
C LEU A 29 18.51 -14.67 3.56
N ALA A 30 17.71 -15.73 3.74
CA ALA A 30 16.25 -15.61 3.63
C ALA A 30 15.64 -14.61 4.63
N ASN A 31 16.37 -14.29 5.70
CA ASN A 31 16.00 -13.32 6.73
C ASN A 31 16.81 -12.02 6.66
N ALA A 32 17.59 -11.82 5.61
CA ALA A 32 18.36 -10.60 5.43
C ALA A 32 17.45 -9.37 5.34
N ARG A 33 18.01 -8.21 5.69
CA ARG A 33 17.34 -6.92 5.63
C ARG A 33 18.23 -5.92 4.90
N ASP A 34 17.63 -4.94 4.27
CA ASP A 34 18.37 -3.83 3.70
C ASP A 34 18.83 -2.83 4.79
N ALA A 35 19.54 -1.79 4.37
CA ALA A 35 20.05 -0.75 5.28
C ALA A 35 18.94 0.01 6.02
N SER A 36 17.69 -0.02 5.53
CA SER A 36 16.54 0.58 6.20
C SER A 36 15.86 -0.37 7.18
N GLY A 37 16.29 -1.64 7.25
CA GLY A 37 15.67 -2.68 8.08
C GLY A 37 14.51 -3.41 7.41
N THR A 38 14.22 -3.14 6.12
CA THR A 38 13.18 -3.82 5.36
C THR A 38 13.61 -5.23 5.00
N SER A 39 12.76 -6.23 5.24
CA SER A 39 13.06 -7.63 4.94
C SER A 39 13.19 -7.88 3.44
N VAL A 40 14.00 -8.86 3.05
CA VAL A 40 14.15 -9.25 1.64
C VAL A 40 12.84 -9.76 1.04
N VAL A 41 11.93 -10.32 1.83
CA VAL A 41 10.59 -10.71 1.37
C VAL A 41 9.77 -9.49 0.99
N LEU A 42 9.68 -8.46 1.85
CA LEU A 42 9.00 -7.21 1.52
C LEU A 42 9.66 -6.51 0.33
N LEU A 43 11.00 -6.50 0.25
CA LEU A 43 11.70 -5.94 -0.90
C LEU A 43 11.32 -6.66 -2.19
N ALA A 44 11.29 -8.00 -2.20
CA ALA A 44 10.85 -8.76 -3.37
C ALA A 44 9.42 -8.34 -3.81
N ILE A 45 8.50 -8.19 -2.85
CA ILE A 45 7.12 -7.76 -3.12
C ILE A 45 7.09 -6.32 -3.66
N TYR A 46 7.82 -5.37 -3.05
CA TYR A 46 7.89 -3.98 -3.50
C TYR A 46 8.41 -3.84 -4.93
N TYR A 47 9.36 -4.69 -5.32
CA TYR A 47 9.93 -4.71 -6.67
C TYR A 47 9.15 -5.62 -7.63
N GLY A 48 7.99 -6.17 -7.22
CA GLY A 48 7.17 -7.03 -8.07
C GLY A 48 7.81 -8.37 -8.40
N ARG A 49 8.68 -8.88 -7.53
CA ARG A 49 9.42 -10.15 -7.69
C ARG A 49 8.73 -11.26 -6.90
N GLN A 50 7.53 -11.61 -7.31
CA GLN A 50 6.71 -12.59 -6.58
C GLN A 50 7.39 -13.96 -6.49
N ASP A 51 8.02 -14.43 -7.56
CA ASP A 51 8.78 -15.67 -7.62
C ASP A 51 9.94 -15.73 -6.62
N VAL A 52 10.62 -14.60 -6.41
CA VAL A 52 11.67 -14.47 -5.40
C VAL A 52 11.07 -14.46 -3.99
N ALA A 53 9.96 -13.74 -3.78
CA ALA A 53 9.26 -13.75 -2.48
C ALA A 53 8.81 -15.15 -2.09
N ASP A 54 8.20 -15.89 -3.03
CA ASP A 54 7.75 -17.27 -2.83
C ASP A 54 8.92 -18.19 -2.48
N LEU A 55 10.04 -18.09 -3.22
CA LEU A 55 11.26 -18.84 -2.91
C LEU A 55 11.77 -18.57 -1.49
N LEU A 56 11.81 -17.29 -1.08
CA LEU A 56 12.29 -16.92 0.26
C LEU A 56 11.37 -17.50 1.35
N VAL A 57 10.06 -17.46 1.15
CA VAL A 57 9.07 -18.07 2.06
C VAL A 57 9.25 -19.60 2.13
N GLU A 58 9.41 -20.27 0.99
CA GLU A 58 9.70 -21.71 0.91
C GLU A 58 10.99 -22.10 1.65
N ARG A 59 11.98 -21.22 1.65
CA ARG A 59 13.27 -21.40 2.36
C ARG A 59 13.22 -21.01 3.83
N GLY A 60 12.03 -20.72 4.36
CA GLY A 60 11.80 -20.49 5.78
C GLY A 60 12.08 -19.06 6.24
N ALA A 61 11.94 -18.07 5.35
CA ALA A 61 11.95 -16.67 5.77
C ALA A 61 10.94 -16.43 6.88
N SER A 62 11.33 -15.66 7.89
CA SER A 62 10.43 -15.24 8.97
C SER A 62 9.41 -14.25 8.42
N ILE A 63 8.14 -14.61 8.48
CA ILE A 63 7.04 -13.80 8.03
C ILE A 63 6.34 -13.22 9.24
N ASP A 64 6.42 -11.93 9.40
CA ASP A 64 5.66 -11.22 10.42
C ASP A 64 4.35 -10.63 9.84
N ILE A 65 3.69 -9.77 10.61
CA ILE A 65 2.39 -9.21 10.23
C ILE A 65 2.47 -8.35 8.95
N PHE A 66 3.62 -7.73 8.67
CA PHE A 66 3.79 -6.84 7.52
C PHE A 66 3.94 -7.66 6.23
N GLU A 67 4.81 -8.67 6.24
CA GLU A 67 4.95 -9.59 5.10
C GLU A 67 3.65 -10.37 4.88
N ALA A 68 3.00 -10.88 5.93
CA ALA A 68 1.74 -11.60 5.81
C ALA A 68 0.64 -10.72 5.19
N ALA A 69 0.56 -9.44 5.57
CA ALA A 69 -0.38 -8.50 4.99
C ALA A 69 -0.07 -8.18 3.52
N ALA A 70 1.20 -7.99 3.17
CA ALA A 70 1.63 -7.69 1.80
C ALA A 70 1.46 -8.87 0.86
N LEU A 71 1.74 -10.10 1.34
CA LEU A 71 1.54 -11.36 0.60
C LEU A 71 0.07 -11.75 0.46
N GLY A 72 -0.80 -11.26 1.35
CA GLY A 72 -2.19 -11.72 1.44
C GLY A 72 -2.32 -13.08 2.13
N ASP A 73 -1.34 -13.51 2.94
CA ASP A 73 -1.39 -14.76 3.71
C ASP A 73 -2.34 -14.62 4.90
N VAL A 74 -3.63 -14.79 4.62
CA VAL A 74 -4.71 -14.63 5.60
C VAL A 74 -4.57 -15.56 6.78
N ALA A 75 -4.18 -16.83 6.55
CA ALA A 75 -4.07 -17.81 7.61
C ALA A 75 -2.96 -17.44 8.62
N ARG A 76 -1.81 -17.04 8.12
CA ARG A 76 -0.69 -16.59 8.95
C ARG A 76 -1.02 -15.29 9.66
N LEU A 77 -1.65 -14.33 8.95
CA LEU A 77 -2.08 -13.06 9.50
C LEU A 77 -3.05 -13.24 10.68
N GLN A 78 -4.03 -14.13 10.53
CA GLN A 78 -4.97 -14.47 11.60
C GLN A 78 -4.28 -15.10 12.81
N GLY A 79 -3.33 -16.02 12.59
CA GLY A 79 -2.54 -16.61 13.67
C GLY A 79 -1.72 -15.57 14.44
N LEU A 80 -1.07 -14.64 13.71
CA LEU A 80 -0.28 -13.56 14.32
C LEU A 80 -1.17 -12.58 15.11
N LEU A 81 -2.34 -12.23 14.58
CA LEU A 81 -3.29 -11.34 15.26
C LEU A 81 -3.97 -12.00 16.46
N ALA A 82 -4.19 -13.32 16.43
CA ALA A 82 -4.70 -14.05 17.59
C ALA A 82 -3.70 -14.07 18.75
N ALA A 83 -2.40 -14.17 18.43
CA ALA A 83 -1.33 -14.16 19.43
C ALA A 83 -1.01 -12.73 19.93
N HIS A 84 -1.08 -11.73 19.03
CA HIS A 84 -0.67 -10.35 19.25
C HIS A 84 -1.62 -9.36 18.60
N PRO A 85 -2.85 -9.17 19.10
CA PRO A 85 -3.87 -8.31 18.47
C PRO A 85 -3.46 -6.85 18.39
N GLU A 86 -2.63 -6.38 19.32
CA GLU A 86 -2.10 -5.01 19.33
C GLU A 86 -1.27 -4.68 18.08
N ARG A 87 -0.69 -5.69 17.43
CA ARG A 87 0.16 -5.51 16.25
C ARG A 87 -0.59 -5.01 15.02
N VAL A 88 -1.91 -5.09 15.00
CA VAL A 88 -2.73 -4.49 13.92
C VAL A 88 -2.46 -3.00 13.73
N ARG A 89 -2.01 -2.29 14.79
CA ARG A 89 -1.69 -0.86 14.80
C ARG A 89 -0.19 -0.57 14.75
N SER A 90 0.65 -1.57 14.62
CA SER A 90 2.11 -1.38 14.54
C SER A 90 2.51 -0.79 13.19
N PHE A 91 3.73 -0.25 13.15
CA PHE A 91 4.31 0.31 11.93
C PHE A 91 5.56 -0.49 11.55
N SER A 92 5.71 -0.75 10.26
CA SER A 92 6.92 -1.32 9.66
C SER A 92 8.08 -0.32 9.68
N HIS A 93 9.27 -0.75 9.30
CA HIS A 93 10.44 0.11 9.24
C HIS A 93 10.27 1.28 8.25
N ASP A 94 9.53 1.09 7.18
CA ASP A 94 9.19 2.12 6.19
C ASP A 94 7.94 2.94 6.55
N GLY A 95 7.43 2.76 7.78
CA GLY A 95 6.37 3.56 8.38
C GLY A 95 4.94 3.18 7.96
N TRP A 96 4.71 2.00 7.41
CA TRP A 96 3.39 1.54 7.03
C TRP A 96 2.75 0.63 8.07
N THR A 97 1.43 0.72 8.25
CA THR A 97 0.69 -0.29 9.03
C THR A 97 0.43 -1.53 8.16
N PRO A 98 0.09 -2.69 8.77
CA PRO A 98 -0.32 -3.86 8.00
C PRO A 98 -1.46 -3.57 7.02
N LEU A 99 -2.40 -2.69 7.39
CA LEU A 99 -3.52 -2.32 6.53
C LEU A 99 -3.08 -1.48 5.32
N HIS A 100 -2.06 -0.62 5.46
CA HIS A 100 -1.47 0.08 4.30
C HIS A 100 -0.89 -0.92 3.30
N LEU A 101 -0.14 -1.92 3.78
CA LEU A 101 0.48 -2.92 2.92
C LEU A 101 -0.57 -3.77 2.20
N ALA A 102 -1.57 -4.27 2.93
CA ALA A 102 -2.69 -5.00 2.32
C ALA A 102 -3.41 -4.16 1.26
N ALA A 103 -3.63 -2.87 1.53
CA ALA A 103 -4.29 -1.93 0.62
C ALA A 103 -3.47 -1.66 -0.64
N PHE A 104 -2.19 -1.35 -0.48
CA PHE A 104 -1.27 -1.03 -1.57
C PHE A 104 -1.03 -2.23 -2.50
N PHE A 105 -0.80 -3.41 -1.93
CA PHE A 105 -0.55 -4.62 -2.73
C PHE A 105 -1.82 -5.30 -3.24
N GLY A 106 -3.01 -4.80 -2.87
CA GLY A 106 -4.26 -5.30 -3.42
C GLY A 106 -4.69 -6.63 -2.81
N GLN A 107 -4.59 -6.80 -1.50
CA GLN A 107 -4.86 -8.03 -0.77
C GLN A 107 -6.21 -7.97 0.00
N PRO A 108 -7.36 -8.22 -0.65
CA PRO A 108 -8.67 -8.02 -0.02
C PRO A 108 -8.92 -8.96 1.17
N GLY A 109 -8.43 -10.19 1.10
CA GLY A 109 -8.54 -11.14 2.22
C GLY A 109 -7.80 -10.66 3.47
N ALA A 110 -6.55 -10.18 3.31
CA ALA A 110 -5.77 -9.62 4.39
C ALA A 110 -6.38 -8.33 4.95
N ALA A 111 -6.85 -7.42 4.07
CA ALA A 111 -7.52 -6.20 4.49
C ALA A 111 -8.77 -6.50 5.35
N ASN A 112 -9.63 -7.43 4.92
CA ASN A 112 -10.81 -7.83 5.70
C ASN A 112 -10.43 -8.44 7.05
N ALA A 113 -9.42 -9.30 7.10
CA ALA A 113 -8.94 -9.90 8.35
C ALA A 113 -8.40 -8.82 9.31
N LEU A 114 -7.65 -7.84 8.79
CA LEU A 114 -7.16 -6.71 9.58
C LEU A 114 -8.30 -5.82 10.08
N ILE A 115 -9.24 -5.44 9.21
CA ILE A 115 -10.40 -4.59 9.56
C ILE A 115 -11.22 -5.22 10.68
N ALA A 116 -11.42 -6.54 10.66
CA ALA A 116 -12.15 -7.25 11.71
C ALA A 116 -11.51 -7.15 13.10
N THR A 117 -10.21 -6.81 13.20
CA THR A 117 -9.49 -6.63 14.48
C THR A 117 -9.45 -5.19 14.98
N GLY A 118 -10.12 -4.25 14.29
CA GLY A 118 -10.26 -2.85 14.73
C GLY A 118 -8.97 -2.02 14.58
N PRO A 119 -8.36 -1.95 13.39
CA PRO A 119 -7.25 -1.04 13.11
C PRO A 119 -7.74 0.41 13.13
N ASP A 120 -6.80 1.34 13.11
CA ASP A 120 -7.11 2.71 12.71
C ASP A 120 -7.16 2.77 11.18
N LEU A 121 -8.38 2.92 10.62
CA LEU A 121 -8.61 2.98 9.17
C LEU A 121 -8.02 4.24 8.53
N ASN A 122 -7.80 5.29 9.33
CA ASN A 122 -7.28 6.59 8.91
C ASN A 122 -5.85 6.84 9.39
N ALA A 123 -5.16 5.79 9.88
CA ALA A 123 -3.77 5.92 10.30
C ALA A 123 -2.93 6.55 9.19
N LEU A 124 -2.16 7.58 9.53
CA LEU A 124 -1.19 8.16 8.61
C LEU A 124 0.11 7.36 8.65
N ALA A 125 0.65 7.02 7.50
CA ALA A 125 1.96 6.41 7.38
C ALA A 125 3.04 7.31 8.00
N LYS A 126 4.01 6.71 8.70
CA LYS A 126 5.13 7.41 9.34
C LYS A 126 6.32 7.58 8.39
N ASN A 127 6.02 7.99 7.16
CA ASN A 127 7.00 8.30 6.12
C ASN A 127 6.68 9.64 5.46
N SER A 128 7.46 10.06 4.47
CA SER A 128 7.29 11.36 3.80
C SER A 128 5.93 11.52 3.11
N ASN A 129 5.28 10.43 2.72
CA ASN A 129 3.98 10.50 2.03
C ASN A 129 2.82 10.78 3.00
N SER A 130 2.92 10.31 4.26
CA SER A 130 1.88 10.45 5.29
C SER A 130 0.48 10.11 4.77
N ASN A 131 0.37 9.08 3.93
CA ASN A 131 -0.89 8.64 3.35
C ASN A 131 -1.66 7.70 4.28
N THR A 132 -2.97 7.58 4.07
CA THR A 132 -3.83 6.59 4.73
C THR A 132 -3.85 5.27 3.94
N PRO A 133 -4.36 4.15 4.52
CA PRO A 133 -4.58 2.91 3.76
C PRO A 133 -5.47 3.11 2.52
N LEU A 134 -6.52 3.95 2.61
CA LEU A 134 -7.35 4.30 1.45
C LEU A 134 -6.52 4.98 0.36
N GLN A 135 -5.72 5.97 0.72
CA GLN A 135 -4.86 6.68 -0.24
C GLN A 135 -3.78 5.75 -0.83
N ALA A 136 -3.27 4.78 -0.06
CA ALA A 136 -2.36 3.76 -0.57
C ALA A 136 -3.04 2.86 -1.63
N ALA A 137 -4.29 2.44 -1.39
CA ALA A 137 -5.09 1.69 -2.37
C ALA A 137 -5.33 2.50 -3.64
N VAL A 138 -5.69 3.79 -3.52
CA VAL A 138 -5.93 4.68 -4.66
C VAL A 138 -4.64 4.94 -5.44
N ALA A 139 -3.54 5.18 -4.78
CA ALA A 139 -2.24 5.41 -5.41
C ALA A 139 -1.79 4.19 -6.24
N SER A 140 -2.07 2.99 -5.78
CA SER A 140 -1.77 1.72 -6.47
C SER A 140 -2.89 1.21 -7.39
N ARG A 141 -3.94 2.03 -7.63
CA ARG A 141 -5.09 1.72 -8.51
C ARG A 141 -5.84 0.44 -8.10
N LYS A 142 -5.96 0.19 -6.79
CA LYS A 142 -6.66 -0.98 -6.23
C LYS A 142 -8.10 -0.60 -5.85
N VAL A 143 -8.95 -0.36 -6.85
CA VAL A 143 -10.34 0.10 -6.64
C VAL A 143 -11.14 -0.81 -5.71
N ASN A 144 -10.96 -2.13 -5.78
CA ASN A 144 -11.63 -3.06 -4.87
C ASN A 144 -11.24 -2.83 -3.41
N LEU A 145 -9.96 -2.53 -3.14
CA LEU A 145 -9.49 -2.19 -1.80
C LEU A 145 -10.03 -0.84 -1.34
N ALA A 146 -10.06 0.16 -2.22
CA ALA A 146 -10.68 1.44 -1.90
C ALA A 146 -12.15 1.24 -1.49
N ARG A 147 -12.91 0.43 -2.23
CA ARG A 147 -14.31 0.08 -1.91
C ARG A 147 -14.45 -0.61 -0.55
N ILE A 148 -13.60 -1.58 -0.24
CA ILE A 148 -13.58 -2.29 1.05
C ILE A 148 -13.31 -1.31 2.21
N LEU A 149 -12.31 -0.45 2.06
CA LEU A 149 -11.93 0.51 3.10
C LEU A 149 -13.01 1.57 3.34
N ILE A 150 -13.61 2.10 2.27
CA ILE A 150 -14.73 3.04 2.36
C ILE A 150 -15.94 2.38 3.04
N ALA A 151 -16.29 1.16 2.63
CA ALA A 151 -17.39 0.40 3.25
C ALA A 151 -17.15 0.10 4.74
N ALA A 152 -15.88 -0.01 5.15
CA ALA A 152 -15.48 -0.17 6.55
C ALA A 152 -15.51 1.14 7.35
N GLY A 153 -15.70 2.30 6.71
CA GLY A 153 -15.77 3.61 7.34
C GLY A 153 -14.47 4.43 7.28
N ALA A 154 -13.57 4.14 6.35
CA ALA A 154 -12.42 5.01 6.11
C ALA A 154 -12.88 6.40 5.65
N ASP A 155 -12.30 7.46 6.22
CA ASP A 155 -12.58 8.85 5.83
C ASP A 155 -11.92 9.15 4.47
N VAL A 156 -12.77 9.46 3.48
CA VAL A 156 -12.36 9.77 2.12
C VAL A 156 -11.68 11.15 1.98
N ASN A 157 -11.83 12.02 2.99
CA ASN A 157 -11.39 13.41 2.96
C ASN A 157 -10.09 13.66 3.74
N VAL A 158 -9.46 12.60 4.28
CA VAL A 158 -8.16 12.75 4.96
C VAL A 158 -7.13 13.34 4.00
N ARG A 159 -6.34 14.30 4.51
CA ARG A 159 -5.27 14.95 3.75
C ARG A 159 -3.92 14.35 4.12
N THR A 160 -3.06 14.09 3.13
CA THR A 160 -1.66 13.69 3.33
C THR A 160 -0.81 14.82 3.91
N GLY A 161 0.46 14.58 4.14
CA GLY A 161 1.43 15.60 4.56
C GLY A 161 1.62 16.77 3.57
N TYR A 162 1.21 16.60 2.30
CA TYR A 162 1.22 17.67 1.27
C TYR A 162 -0.18 18.17 0.94
N GLY A 163 -1.15 17.91 1.80
CA GLY A 163 -2.54 18.34 1.65
C GLY A 163 -3.35 17.58 0.59
N TRP A 164 -2.84 16.49 0.01
CA TRP A 164 -3.56 15.72 -0.99
C TRP A 164 -4.66 14.86 -0.37
N THR A 165 -5.81 14.81 -1.05
CA THR A 165 -6.90 13.87 -0.76
C THR A 165 -6.84 12.65 -1.67
N ALA A 166 -7.59 11.59 -1.32
CA ALA A 166 -7.75 10.42 -2.18
C ALA A 166 -8.27 10.78 -3.59
N LEU A 167 -9.21 11.75 -3.68
CA LEU A 167 -9.75 12.22 -4.95
C LEU A 167 -8.68 12.88 -5.84
N GLN A 168 -7.78 13.64 -5.25
CA GLN A 168 -6.67 14.27 -5.99
C GLN A 168 -5.65 13.23 -6.48
N ILE A 169 -5.40 12.17 -5.71
CA ILE A 169 -4.56 11.04 -6.15
C ILE A 169 -5.23 10.31 -7.32
N ALA A 170 -6.53 10.03 -7.25
CA ALA A 170 -7.29 9.43 -8.35
C ALA A 170 -7.25 10.32 -9.61
N ALA A 171 -7.38 11.65 -9.44
CA ALA A 171 -7.29 12.63 -10.50
C ALA A 171 -5.92 12.63 -11.19
N HIS A 172 -4.84 12.59 -10.42
CA HIS A 172 -3.47 12.48 -10.93
C HIS A 172 -3.25 11.19 -11.72
N ASN A 173 -3.80 10.09 -11.23
CA ASN A 173 -3.72 8.79 -11.88
C ASN A 173 -4.61 8.66 -13.14
N GLY A 174 -5.57 9.55 -13.36
CA GLY A 174 -6.59 9.41 -14.40
C GLY A 174 -7.57 8.26 -14.12
N ASP A 175 -7.75 7.90 -12.86
CA ASP A 175 -8.61 6.78 -12.44
C ASP A 175 -10.05 7.28 -12.23
N LEU A 176 -10.82 7.27 -13.33
CA LEU A 176 -12.21 7.74 -13.34
C LEU A 176 -13.11 6.84 -12.47
N GLU A 177 -12.87 5.52 -12.43
CA GLU A 177 -13.68 4.60 -11.62
C GLU A 177 -13.52 4.91 -10.13
N THR A 178 -12.28 5.04 -9.68
CA THR A 178 -11.99 5.39 -8.27
C THR A 178 -12.47 6.81 -7.94
N ALA A 179 -12.35 7.78 -8.86
CA ALA A 179 -12.86 9.13 -8.64
C ALA A 179 -14.39 9.14 -8.45
N ARG A 180 -15.14 8.39 -9.29
CA ARG A 180 -16.59 8.22 -9.13
C ARG A 180 -16.95 7.60 -7.77
N LEU A 181 -16.28 6.51 -7.39
CA LEU A 181 -16.47 5.87 -6.09
C LEU A 181 -16.24 6.84 -4.93
N LEU A 182 -15.20 7.66 -4.99
CA LEU A 182 -14.90 8.65 -3.95
C LEU A 182 -15.95 9.76 -3.87
N ILE A 183 -16.40 10.30 -5.00
CA ILE A 183 -17.49 11.30 -5.05
C ILE A 183 -18.79 10.72 -4.51
N GLU A 184 -19.18 9.53 -4.92
CA GLU A 184 -20.36 8.81 -4.39
C GLU A 184 -20.26 8.57 -2.87
N SER A 185 -19.05 8.52 -2.35
CA SER A 185 -18.74 8.36 -0.91
C SER A 185 -18.51 9.70 -0.20
N SER A 186 -18.96 10.82 -0.80
CA SER A 186 -18.90 12.18 -0.23
C SER A 186 -17.48 12.78 -0.15
N ALA A 187 -16.61 12.44 -1.09
CA ALA A 187 -15.34 13.16 -1.24
C ALA A 187 -15.60 14.62 -1.65
N ASP A 188 -14.87 15.55 -1.02
CA ASP A 188 -14.96 16.98 -1.32
C ASP A 188 -14.24 17.29 -2.64
N ALA A 189 -15.03 17.54 -3.71
CA ALA A 189 -14.52 17.92 -5.03
C ALA A 189 -13.77 19.28 -5.03
N HIS A 190 -14.08 20.16 -4.07
CA HIS A 190 -13.46 21.48 -3.96
C HIS A 190 -12.19 21.50 -3.12
N ALA A 191 -11.84 20.39 -2.47
CA ALA A 191 -10.64 20.29 -1.64
C ALA A 191 -9.39 20.71 -2.45
N ARG A 192 -8.56 21.57 -1.85
CA ARG A 192 -7.32 22.05 -2.48
C ARG A 192 -6.12 21.51 -1.70
N ASN A 193 -5.11 21.00 -2.41
CA ASN A 193 -3.83 20.65 -1.82
C ASN A 193 -3.03 21.91 -1.40
N ASP A 194 -1.85 21.73 -0.82
CA ASP A 194 -1.03 22.84 -0.33
C ASP A 194 -0.51 23.76 -1.45
N ASN A 195 -0.55 23.31 -2.72
CA ASN A 195 -0.30 24.13 -3.92
C ASN A 195 -1.57 24.85 -4.42
N GLY A 196 -2.69 24.77 -3.71
CA GLY A 196 -3.95 25.39 -4.09
C GLY A 196 -4.70 24.68 -5.21
N GLN A 197 -4.31 23.48 -5.63
CA GLN A 197 -4.89 22.74 -6.75
C GLN A 197 -6.06 21.87 -6.29
N ALA A 198 -7.19 21.95 -6.97
CA ALA A 198 -8.31 21.02 -6.87
C ALA A 198 -8.07 19.78 -7.75
N ALA A 199 -8.85 18.70 -7.52
CA ALA A 199 -8.75 17.47 -8.30
C ALA A 199 -8.96 17.70 -9.81
N THR A 200 -9.88 18.58 -10.19
CA THR A 200 -10.15 18.96 -11.58
C THR A 200 -8.91 19.55 -12.28
N ALA A 201 -8.23 20.50 -11.61
CA ALA A 201 -7.00 21.10 -12.15
C ALA A 201 -5.86 20.07 -12.29
N ILE A 202 -5.76 19.13 -11.35
CA ILE A 202 -4.76 18.05 -11.39
C ILE A 202 -5.04 17.11 -12.57
N ALA A 203 -6.30 16.68 -12.76
CA ALA A 203 -6.69 15.82 -13.88
C ALA A 203 -6.41 16.51 -15.25
N ALA A 204 -6.78 17.78 -15.37
CA ALA A 204 -6.53 18.56 -16.59
C ALA A 204 -5.03 18.70 -16.90
N ALA A 205 -4.21 19.03 -15.90
CA ALA A 205 -2.77 19.17 -16.04
C ALA A 205 -2.09 17.83 -16.43
N ALA A 206 -2.61 16.69 -15.93
CA ALA A 206 -2.15 15.36 -16.28
C ALA A 206 -2.69 14.85 -17.64
N GLY A 207 -3.55 15.63 -18.33
CA GLY A 207 -4.11 15.27 -19.63
C GLY A 207 -5.33 14.33 -19.57
N HIS A 208 -5.90 14.09 -18.41
CA HIS A 208 -7.05 13.20 -18.18
C HIS A 208 -8.37 13.95 -18.44
N LYS A 209 -8.65 14.29 -19.70
CA LYS A 209 -9.75 15.17 -20.11
C LYS A 209 -11.14 14.70 -19.66
N GLU A 210 -11.42 13.40 -19.81
CA GLU A 210 -12.71 12.83 -19.40
C GLU A 210 -12.93 12.99 -17.89
N LEU A 211 -11.91 12.67 -17.10
CA LEU A 211 -11.97 12.83 -15.65
C LEU A 211 -12.08 14.30 -15.23
N ALA A 212 -11.34 15.21 -15.88
CA ALA A 212 -11.46 16.65 -15.61
C ALA A 212 -12.88 17.14 -15.86
N SER A 213 -13.49 16.79 -17.01
CA SER A 213 -14.89 17.17 -17.32
C SER A 213 -15.89 16.56 -16.34
N TYR A 214 -15.68 15.32 -15.89
CA TYR A 214 -16.52 14.72 -14.87
C TYR A 214 -16.45 15.51 -13.55
N LEU A 215 -15.24 15.84 -13.07
CA LEU A 215 -15.03 16.57 -11.83
C LEU A 215 -15.57 18.00 -11.90
N GLU A 216 -15.45 18.69 -13.04
CA GLU A 216 -16.07 20.01 -13.27
C GLU A 216 -17.59 19.94 -13.08
N GLY A 217 -18.24 18.90 -13.59
CA GLY A 217 -19.67 18.67 -13.39
C GLY A 217 -20.06 18.43 -11.93
N GLU A 218 -19.20 17.77 -11.14
CA GLU A 218 -19.45 17.56 -9.72
C GLU A 218 -19.25 18.83 -8.88
N GLU A 219 -18.27 19.67 -9.21
CA GLU A 219 -18.06 20.98 -8.57
C GLU A 219 -19.25 21.95 -8.78
N GLN A 220 -20.06 21.77 -9.83
CA GLN A 220 -21.20 22.62 -10.15
C GLN A 220 -22.52 22.20 -9.48
N LYS A 221 -22.56 21.02 -8.82
CA LYS A 221 -23.79 20.45 -8.24
C LYS A 221 -24.14 20.97 -6.83
N LYS A 222 -23.68 22.15 -6.44
CA LYS A 222 -24.01 22.78 -5.15
C LYS A 222 -25.39 23.38 -5.11
#